data_8e061019ce9148dec1d20a160c92c916
#
_entry.id   8e061019ce9148dec1d20a160c92c916
#
_cell.length_a   1.000
_cell.length_b   1.000
_cell.length_c   1.000
_cell.angle_alpha   90.00
_cell.angle_beta   90.00
_cell.angle_gamma   90.00
#
_symmetry.space_group_name_H-M   'P 1'
#
loop_
_entity.id
_entity.type
_entity.pdbx_description
1 polymer ?
#
loop_
_entity_poly.entity_id
_entity_poly.type
_entity_poly.pdbx_seq_one_letter_code
_entity_poly.pdbx_strand_id
1 'polypeptide(L)'
;LLVLALGAGAWYMWQYHWRTLSIEVDGTAYSAKADTTVAAFMRDHRDFERKPGRLLSVEGKVLEPSGGNTVSVKFDGKQIEPADWDHTRFEKNGTLTVTPGTDLTEEHTVEQRKVPFKTDINLNGGPVQIVTQQGEDGLQEFWVGRQSKKTAAKTVIRKQEPLIVKSFAPRPEGKKVIALTFDDGPSIYSDKILDILKQNKVKATFFELGEQSLEFPKVEQRIVREGHQIASHSVSHPYFPNMSAQEQRQEIESSLSDIKKASDVSTRTFRAPYGAFGVDEWKNNATLIDRNVLWDVDTLDWKRPGEKQITKEVVDYVHNGAVVLMHSGGGDRSQTVKALPEIIKQLKKKGYSFVTIDELCKMAGL
;
A
#
# COMPACT_ATOMS: atom_id res chain seq x y z
N LEU A 1 -16.64 -29.23 89.65
CA LEU A 1 -16.94 -28.15 88.73
C LEU A 1 -15.67 -27.43 88.26
N LEU A 2 -14.74 -27.01 89.17
CA LEU A 2 -13.52 -26.29 88.82
C LEU A 2 -12.56 -27.08 87.93
N VAL A 3 -12.38 -28.39 88.13
CA VAL A 3 -11.52 -29.26 87.28
C VAL A 3 -12.08 -29.44 85.91
N LEU A 4 -13.41 -29.53 85.74
CA LEU A 4 -14.05 -29.60 84.43
C LEU A 4 -13.96 -28.27 83.69
N ALA A 5 -14.02 -27.12 84.37
CA ALA A 5 -13.85 -25.80 83.75
C ALA A 5 -12.39 -25.57 83.37
N LEU A 6 -11.41 -25.99 84.15
CA LEU A 6 -9.97 -25.92 83.81
C LEU A 6 -9.64 -26.86 82.61
N GLY A 7 -10.22 -28.07 82.57
CA GLY A 7 -10.06 -29.02 81.48
C GLY A 7 -10.69 -28.52 80.17
N ALA A 8 -11.87 -27.94 80.27
CA ALA A 8 -12.54 -27.33 79.10
C ALA A 8 -11.78 -26.10 78.58
N GLY A 9 -11.23 -25.27 79.51
CA GLY A 9 -10.39 -24.13 79.11
C GLY A 9 -9.07 -24.55 78.47
N ALA A 10 -8.39 -25.55 78.99
CA ALA A 10 -7.15 -26.08 78.44
C ALA A 10 -7.40 -26.73 77.04
N TRP A 11 -8.52 -27.49 76.89
CA TRP A 11 -8.93 -28.06 75.61
C TRP A 11 -9.26 -26.98 74.57
N TYR A 12 -9.98 -25.91 75.00
CA TYR A 12 -10.27 -24.75 74.15
C TYR A 12 -8.99 -24.07 73.67
N MET A 13 -8.05 -23.75 74.65
CA MET A 13 -6.77 -23.15 74.30
C MET A 13 -5.93 -24.04 73.38
N TRP A 14 -5.92 -25.35 73.56
CA TRP A 14 -5.25 -26.29 72.70
C TRP A 14 -5.91 -26.32 71.33
N GLN A 15 -7.22 -26.45 71.23
CA GLN A 15 -7.98 -26.59 69.97
C GLN A 15 -7.85 -25.36 69.09
N TYR A 16 -7.86 -24.17 69.65
CA TYR A 16 -7.96 -22.92 68.88
C TYR A 16 -6.67 -22.10 68.87
N HIS A 17 -5.68 -22.37 69.72
CA HIS A 17 -4.46 -21.56 69.81
C HIS A 17 -3.16 -22.36 69.76
N TRP A 18 -3.07 -23.51 70.41
CA TRP A 18 -1.80 -24.22 70.55
C TRP A 18 -1.62 -25.39 69.62
N ARG A 19 -2.68 -25.92 69.07
CA ARG A 19 -2.62 -27.02 68.08
C ARG A 19 -1.80 -26.61 66.85
N THR A 20 -0.87 -27.44 66.45
CA THR A 20 -0.08 -27.26 65.20
C THR A 20 -0.81 -27.89 64.05
N LEU A 21 -0.89 -27.15 62.99
CA LEU A 21 -1.48 -27.54 61.69
C LEU A 21 -0.37 -27.70 60.68
N SER A 22 -0.57 -28.58 59.72
CA SER A 22 0.27 -28.75 58.53
C SER A 22 -0.39 -28.04 57.36
N ILE A 23 0.26 -27.02 56.85
CA ILE A 23 -0.16 -26.26 55.67
C ILE A 23 0.77 -26.58 54.53
N GLU A 24 0.28 -27.18 53.46
CA GLU A 24 1.05 -27.50 52.29
C GLU A 24 1.04 -26.32 51.30
N VAL A 25 2.23 -25.88 50.86
CA VAL A 25 2.39 -24.85 49.84
C VAL A 25 3.35 -25.40 48.75
N ASP A 26 2.88 -25.47 47.52
CA ASP A 26 3.66 -26.01 46.38
C ASP A 26 4.29 -27.41 46.66
N GLY A 27 3.56 -28.28 47.35
CA GLY A 27 4.02 -29.62 47.72
C GLY A 27 4.94 -29.67 48.94
N THR A 28 5.25 -28.55 49.57
CA THR A 28 6.07 -28.46 50.80
C THR A 28 5.19 -28.22 52.03
N ALA A 29 5.34 -29.05 53.08
CA ALA A 29 4.56 -28.90 54.30
C ALA A 29 5.23 -27.93 55.27
N TYR A 30 4.47 -26.95 55.69
CA TYR A 30 4.84 -25.94 56.70
C TYR A 30 4.01 -26.12 57.97
N SER A 31 4.58 -25.76 59.12
CA SER A 31 3.92 -25.83 60.42
C SER A 31 3.31 -24.46 60.77
N ALA A 32 2.03 -24.44 61.12
CA ALA A 32 1.34 -23.22 61.61
C ALA A 32 0.54 -23.53 62.84
N LYS A 33 0.39 -22.57 63.78
CA LYS A 33 -0.55 -22.70 64.90
C LYS A 33 -1.97 -22.41 64.43
N ALA A 34 -2.97 -22.97 65.09
CA ALA A 34 -4.37 -22.83 64.73
C ALA A 34 -4.89 -21.37 64.77
N ASP A 35 -4.21 -20.46 65.48
CA ASP A 35 -4.54 -19.03 65.52
C ASP A 35 -3.73 -18.18 64.50
N THR A 36 -2.85 -18.80 63.75
CA THR A 36 -2.05 -18.09 62.73
C THR A 36 -2.95 -17.62 61.62
N THR A 37 -2.90 -16.31 61.31
CA THR A 37 -3.60 -15.74 60.19
C THR A 37 -2.85 -16.02 58.88
N VAL A 38 -3.56 -15.99 57.77
CA VAL A 38 -2.96 -16.14 56.42
C VAL A 38 -1.86 -15.12 56.18
N ALA A 39 -2.09 -13.85 56.57
CA ALA A 39 -1.09 -12.79 56.46
C ALA A 39 0.15 -13.04 57.30
N ALA A 40 0.00 -13.49 58.58
CA ALA A 40 1.12 -13.84 59.46
C ALA A 40 1.92 -15.02 58.87
N PHE A 41 1.24 -16.06 58.44
CA PHE A 41 1.87 -17.23 57.83
C PHE A 41 2.69 -16.86 56.59
N MET A 42 2.14 -16.06 55.69
CA MET A 42 2.85 -15.59 54.46
C MET A 42 4.04 -14.69 54.82
N ARG A 43 3.95 -13.88 55.87
CA ARG A 43 5.05 -13.01 56.31
C ARG A 43 6.20 -13.81 56.94
N ASP A 44 5.89 -14.88 57.63
CA ASP A 44 6.87 -15.71 58.34
C ASP A 44 7.58 -16.70 57.41
N HIS A 45 6.99 -17.02 56.27
CA HIS A 45 7.51 -17.93 55.24
C HIS A 45 7.75 -17.23 53.90
N ARG A 46 8.94 -16.62 53.73
CA ARG A 46 9.28 -15.83 52.54
C ARG A 46 9.79 -16.67 51.36
N ASP A 47 10.06 -17.94 51.57
CA ASP A 47 10.54 -18.89 50.53
C ASP A 47 9.53 -19.13 49.40
N PHE A 48 8.23 -18.92 49.65
CA PHE A 48 7.18 -18.91 48.63
C PHE A 48 6.55 -17.52 48.42
N GLU A 49 7.25 -16.42 48.79
CA GLU A 49 6.77 -15.06 48.54
C GLU A 49 6.51 -14.85 47.03
N ARG A 50 5.34 -14.34 46.73
CA ARG A 50 4.94 -13.97 45.39
C ARG A 50 4.78 -12.45 45.30
N LYS A 51 5.14 -11.91 44.12
CA LYS A 51 5.05 -10.46 43.92
C LYS A 51 3.74 -10.12 43.20
N PRO A 52 3.17 -8.94 43.47
CA PRO A 52 2.08 -8.42 42.66
C PRO A 52 2.54 -8.20 41.20
N GLY A 53 1.61 -8.16 40.29
CA GLY A 53 1.88 -7.80 38.93
C GLY A 53 2.33 -6.34 38.79
N ARG A 54 2.90 -6.02 37.63
CA ARG A 54 3.36 -4.67 37.32
C ARG A 54 2.31 -3.95 36.47
N LEU A 55 2.24 -2.63 36.56
CA LEU A 55 1.55 -1.82 35.59
C LEU A 55 2.52 -1.50 34.45
N LEU A 56 2.14 -1.85 33.24
CA LEU A 56 2.95 -1.67 32.03
C LEU A 56 2.33 -0.58 31.15
N SER A 57 3.18 0.19 30.49
CA SER A 57 2.75 1.07 29.41
C SER A 57 2.26 0.26 28.21
N VAL A 58 1.59 0.91 27.26
CA VAL A 58 1.20 0.30 25.98
C VAL A 58 2.39 -0.26 25.19
N GLU A 59 3.61 0.25 25.44
CA GLU A 59 4.87 -0.26 24.88
C GLU A 59 5.45 -1.46 25.66
N GLY A 60 4.84 -1.85 26.81
CA GLY A 60 5.33 -2.92 27.68
C GLY A 60 6.39 -2.48 28.69
N LYS A 61 6.67 -1.19 28.85
CA LYS A 61 7.60 -0.67 29.86
C LYS A 61 6.91 -0.55 31.21
N VAL A 62 7.63 -0.87 32.28
CA VAL A 62 7.10 -0.77 33.66
C VAL A 62 6.84 0.69 34.02
N LEU A 63 5.60 1.00 34.36
CA LEU A 63 5.17 2.27 34.93
C LEU A 63 5.18 2.21 36.45
N GLU A 64 4.62 1.13 37.03
CA GLU A 64 4.56 0.89 38.45
C GLU A 64 4.93 -0.57 38.77
N PRO A 65 5.94 -0.81 39.64
CA PRO A 65 6.41 -2.17 39.91
C PRO A 65 5.38 -3.09 40.60
N SER A 66 4.35 -2.53 41.22
CA SER A 66 3.29 -3.27 41.96
C SER A 66 1.88 -2.81 41.53
N GLY A 67 1.74 -2.15 40.35
CA GLY A 67 0.47 -1.60 39.88
C GLY A 67 -0.40 -2.58 39.10
N GLY A 68 0.01 -3.84 38.97
CA GLY A 68 -0.78 -4.90 38.34
C GLY A 68 -1.74 -5.60 39.31
N ASN A 69 -2.23 -6.79 38.95
CA ASN A 69 -3.08 -7.58 39.82
C ASN A 69 -2.34 -8.01 41.05
N THR A 70 -3.04 -8.08 42.19
CA THR A 70 -2.51 -8.54 43.47
C THR A 70 -2.23 -10.05 43.44
N VAL A 71 -1.42 -10.51 44.39
CA VAL A 71 -1.22 -11.94 44.64
C VAL A 71 -2.56 -12.59 44.99
N SER A 72 -2.83 -13.76 44.42
CA SER A 72 -4.03 -14.54 44.73
C SER A 72 -3.70 -15.64 45.71
N VAL A 73 -4.50 -15.78 46.75
CA VAL A 73 -4.36 -16.78 47.79
C VAL A 73 -5.61 -17.63 47.88
N LYS A 74 -5.44 -18.96 47.82
CA LYS A 74 -6.54 -19.92 48.00
C LYS A 74 -6.16 -20.93 49.09
N PHE A 75 -7.11 -21.28 49.94
CA PHE A 75 -6.97 -22.37 50.90
C PHE A 75 -7.98 -23.47 50.55
N ASP A 76 -7.49 -24.67 50.33
CA ASP A 76 -8.29 -25.82 49.82
C ASP A 76 -9.15 -25.44 48.60
N GLY A 77 -8.57 -24.65 47.68
CA GLY A 77 -9.24 -24.16 46.49
C GLY A 77 -10.21 -22.98 46.67
N LYS A 78 -10.51 -22.58 47.92
CA LYS A 78 -11.37 -21.42 48.22
C LYS A 78 -10.54 -20.13 48.22
N GLN A 79 -10.94 -19.15 47.43
CA GLN A 79 -10.31 -17.83 47.39
C GLN A 79 -10.42 -17.11 48.75
N ILE A 80 -9.33 -16.50 49.19
CA ILE A 80 -9.26 -15.58 50.32
C ILE A 80 -8.89 -14.21 49.79
N GLU A 81 -9.77 -13.25 49.95
CA GLU A 81 -9.55 -11.90 49.44
C GLU A 81 -8.42 -11.19 50.25
N PRO A 82 -7.61 -10.32 49.63
CA PRO A 82 -6.51 -9.65 50.34
C PRO A 82 -6.94 -8.90 51.61
N ALA A 83 -8.12 -8.32 51.62
CA ALA A 83 -8.68 -7.64 52.81
C ALA A 83 -8.93 -8.59 53.99
N ASP A 84 -9.08 -9.89 53.72
CA ASP A 84 -9.40 -10.91 54.74
C ASP A 84 -8.16 -11.66 55.25
N TRP A 85 -6.96 -11.45 54.69
CA TRP A 85 -5.74 -12.21 55.08
C TRP A 85 -5.34 -12.02 56.53
N ASP A 86 -5.53 -10.83 57.11
CA ASP A 86 -5.25 -10.55 58.52
C ASP A 86 -6.31 -11.10 59.46
N HIS A 87 -7.46 -11.50 58.96
CA HIS A 87 -8.60 -11.97 59.76
C HIS A 87 -8.87 -13.47 59.56
N THR A 88 -8.44 -14.06 58.46
CA THR A 88 -8.63 -15.49 58.18
C THR A 88 -7.55 -16.32 58.86
N ARG A 89 -7.95 -17.27 59.72
CA ARG A 89 -7.07 -18.20 60.44
C ARG A 89 -7.18 -19.61 59.88
N PHE A 90 -6.11 -20.39 60.04
CA PHE A 90 -6.16 -21.80 59.67
C PHE A 90 -6.90 -22.57 60.78
N GLU A 91 -7.94 -23.31 60.42
CA GLU A 91 -8.74 -24.11 61.32
C GLU A 91 -8.41 -25.62 61.22
N LYS A 92 -7.79 -26.04 60.16
CA LYS A 92 -7.43 -27.44 59.85
C LYS A 92 -6.18 -27.51 58.98
N ASN A 93 -5.61 -28.71 58.87
CA ASN A 93 -4.61 -28.98 57.81
C ASN A 93 -5.23 -28.75 56.43
N GLY A 94 -4.44 -28.25 55.50
CA GLY A 94 -4.91 -27.99 54.14
C GLY A 94 -3.82 -27.48 53.23
N THR A 95 -4.21 -27.21 51.97
CA THR A 95 -3.32 -26.72 50.94
C THR A 95 -3.54 -25.24 50.73
N LEU A 96 -2.48 -24.44 50.88
CA LEU A 96 -2.45 -23.02 50.55
C LEU A 96 -1.82 -22.84 49.16
N THR A 97 -2.57 -22.33 48.21
CA THR A 97 -2.06 -21.98 46.87
C THR A 97 -1.83 -20.48 46.81
N VAL A 98 -0.60 -20.07 46.55
CA VAL A 98 -0.21 -18.66 46.43
C VAL A 98 0.24 -18.42 44.98
N THR A 99 -0.54 -17.68 44.24
CA THR A 99 -0.27 -17.38 42.81
C THR A 99 0.21 -15.94 42.67
N PRO A 100 1.33 -15.67 41.96
CA PRO A 100 1.79 -14.31 41.74
C PRO A 100 0.74 -13.47 41.01
N GLY A 101 0.78 -12.17 41.26
CA GLY A 101 -0.04 -11.22 40.51
C GLY A 101 0.36 -11.17 39.03
N THR A 102 -0.58 -10.82 38.19
CA THR A 102 -0.36 -10.67 36.74
C THR A 102 -0.19 -9.20 36.36
N ASP A 103 0.66 -8.95 35.36
CA ASP A 103 0.87 -7.60 34.82
C ASP A 103 -0.42 -7.08 34.19
N LEU A 104 -0.67 -5.80 34.36
CA LEU A 104 -1.74 -5.05 33.70
C LEU A 104 -1.13 -4.05 32.73
N THR A 105 -1.79 -3.83 31.60
CA THR A 105 -1.48 -2.70 30.74
C THR A 105 -2.28 -1.48 31.20
N GLU A 106 -1.65 -0.31 31.19
CA GLU A 106 -2.33 0.97 31.50
C GLU A 106 -3.62 1.15 30.69
N GLU A 107 -4.54 1.95 31.21
CA GLU A 107 -5.70 2.39 30.45
C GLU A 107 -5.25 3.10 29.18
N HIS A 108 -5.88 2.79 28.05
CA HIS A 108 -5.52 3.32 26.73
C HIS A 108 -6.75 3.54 25.86
N THR A 109 -6.59 4.41 24.87
CA THR A 109 -7.52 4.53 23.77
C THR A 109 -7.02 3.72 22.58
N VAL A 110 -7.95 3.18 21.79
CA VAL A 110 -7.66 2.43 20.57
C VAL A 110 -7.95 3.32 19.38
N GLU A 111 -6.95 3.51 18.52
CA GLU A 111 -7.05 4.30 17.30
C GLU A 111 -6.70 3.43 16.09
N GLN A 112 -7.47 3.57 15.02
CA GLN A 112 -7.13 2.98 13.73
C GLN A 112 -6.49 4.04 12.84
N ARG A 113 -5.30 3.76 12.33
CA ARG A 113 -4.56 4.67 11.46
C ARG A 113 -4.21 3.99 10.15
N LYS A 114 -4.29 4.75 9.06
CA LYS A 114 -3.76 4.32 7.76
C LYS A 114 -2.25 4.22 7.83
N VAL A 115 -1.71 3.17 7.23
CA VAL A 115 -0.28 2.98 6.99
C VAL A 115 -0.08 3.11 5.48
N PRO A 116 0.58 4.19 5.01
CA PRO A 116 0.76 4.44 3.59
C PRO A 116 1.42 3.26 2.88
N PHE A 117 1.00 2.96 1.65
CA PHE A 117 1.62 1.93 0.85
C PHE A 117 3.07 2.28 0.49
N LYS A 118 3.86 1.26 0.20
CA LYS A 118 5.22 1.39 -0.32
C LYS A 118 5.21 1.45 -1.85
N THR A 119 6.29 1.93 -2.44
CA THR A 119 6.45 1.98 -3.91
C THR A 119 7.64 1.14 -4.35
N ASP A 120 7.45 0.40 -5.45
CA ASP A 120 8.51 -0.28 -6.20
C ASP A 120 8.37 0.14 -7.67
N ILE A 121 9.07 1.23 -8.04
CA ILE A 121 8.95 1.88 -9.34
C ILE A 121 10.29 1.79 -10.07
N ASN A 122 10.32 0.99 -11.15
CA ASN A 122 11.50 0.83 -12.02
C ASN A 122 11.20 1.28 -13.43
N LEU A 123 11.80 2.40 -13.85
CA LEU A 123 11.57 3.07 -15.12
C LEU A 123 12.69 2.85 -16.16
N ASN A 124 13.60 1.91 -15.94
CA ASN A 124 14.80 1.70 -16.78
C ASN A 124 14.67 0.56 -17.80
N GLY A 125 13.48 -0.02 -18.01
CA GLY A 125 13.29 -1.23 -18.82
C GLY A 125 12.86 -0.99 -20.26
N GLY A 126 12.46 0.25 -20.64
CA GLY A 126 12.00 0.56 -22.01
C GLY A 126 10.90 1.63 -22.06
N PRO A 127 10.32 1.88 -23.24
CA PRO A 127 9.41 3.01 -23.44
C PRO A 127 8.00 2.80 -22.86
N VAL A 128 7.61 1.59 -22.48
CA VAL A 128 6.26 1.32 -21.97
C VAL A 128 6.32 1.08 -20.46
N GLN A 129 5.85 2.04 -19.69
CA GLN A 129 5.74 1.97 -18.23
C GLN A 129 4.33 1.50 -17.86
N ILE A 130 4.21 0.47 -17.03
CA ILE A 130 2.92 -0.16 -16.69
C ILE A 130 2.79 -0.31 -15.18
N VAL A 131 1.61 0.02 -14.64
CA VAL A 131 1.21 -0.34 -13.28
C VAL A 131 0.92 -1.83 -13.24
N THR A 132 1.81 -2.62 -12.65
CA THR A 132 1.63 -4.07 -12.51
C THR A 132 0.92 -4.45 -11.23
N GLN A 133 0.90 -3.55 -10.23
CA GLN A 133 0.15 -3.67 -8.99
C GLN A 133 -0.21 -2.28 -8.49
N GLN A 134 -1.49 -2.08 -8.15
CA GLN A 134 -1.95 -0.86 -7.49
C GLN A 134 -1.52 -0.84 -6.03
N GLY A 135 -1.16 0.36 -5.53
CA GLY A 135 -0.87 0.57 -4.13
C GLY A 135 -2.14 0.69 -3.30
N GLU A 136 -2.17 0.00 -2.15
CA GLU A 136 -3.25 0.14 -1.18
C GLU A 136 -2.70 0.42 0.21
N ASP A 137 -3.26 1.46 0.87
CA ASP A 137 -2.91 1.77 2.24
C ASP A 137 -3.31 0.63 3.17
N GLY A 138 -2.43 0.28 4.09
CA GLY A 138 -2.74 -0.59 5.20
C GLY A 138 -3.64 0.10 6.23
N LEU A 139 -4.18 -0.69 7.15
CA LEU A 139 -4.89 -0.21 8.33
C LEU A 139 -4.34 -0.92 9.56
N GLN A 140 -3.91 -0.16 10.56
CA GLN A 140 -3.31 -0.68 11.77
C GLN A 140 -3.93 -0.05 13.01
N GLU A 141 -4.09 -0.87 14.05
CA GLU A 141 -4.51 -0.45 15.36
C GLU A 141 -3.32 0.07 16.17
N PHE A 142 -3.53 1.18 16.84
CA PHE A 142 -2.58 1.80 17.76
C PHE A 142 -3.24 2.00 19.12
N TRP A 143 -2.53 1.64 20.18
CA TRP A 143 -2.93 1.96 21.53
C TRP A 143 -2.21 3.22 22.01
N VAL A 144 -2.97 4.16 22.53
CA VAL A 144 -2.44 5.41 23.12
C VAL A 144 -2.66 5.38 24.61
N GLY A 145 -1.58 5.21 25.36
CA GLY A 145 -1.60 5.09 26.83
C GLY A 145 -2.05 6.37 27.51
N ARG A 146 -2.94 6.27 28.49
CA ARG A 146 -3.42 7.42 29.23
C ARG A 146 -2.38 7.99 30.17
N GLN A 147 -1.61 7.14 30.85
CA GLN A 147 -0.60 7.54 31.83
C GLN A 147 0.73 7.86 31.14
N SER A 148 1.24 6.96 30.31
CA SER A 148 2.54 7.11 29.65
C SER A 148 2.54 8.15 28.54
N LYS A 149 1.38 8.50 27.95
CA LYS A 149 1.21 9.30 26.72
C LYS A 149 1.95 8.71 25.52
N LYS A 150 2.29 7.43 25.57
CA LYS A 150 2.98 6.72 24.47
C LYS A 150 1.98 6.08 23.53
N THR A 151 2.43 5.85 22.30
CA THR A 151 1.64 5.16 21.28
C THR A 151 2.38 3.89 20.87
N ALA A 152 1.67 2.77 20.85
CA ALA A 152 2.20 1.48 20.40
C ALA A 152 1.36 0.92 19.26
N ALA A 153 2.02 0.48 18.19
CA ALA A 153 1.37 -0.27 17.13
C ALA A 153 0.99 -1.67 17.65
N LYS A 154 -0.21 -2.11 17.35
CA LYS A 154 -0.78 -3.39 17.80
C LYS A 154 -1.20 -4.24 16.60
N THR A 155 -2.47 -4.46 16.40
CA THR A 155 -3.00 -5.36 15.39
C THR A 155 -2.91 -4.75 14.00
N VAL A 156 -2.36 -5.48 13.03
CA VAL A 156 -2.49 -5.14 11.61
C VAL A 156 -3.86 -5.61 11.15
N ILE A 157 -4.77 -4.66 10.90
CA ILE A 157 -6.15 -4.94 10.45
C ILE A 157 -6.14 -5.29 8.96
N ARG A 158 -5.40 -4.51 8.16
CA ARG A 158 -5.17 -4.76 6.74
C ARG A 158 -3.71 -4.45 6.40
N LYS A 159 -3.03 -5.37 5.74
CA LYS A 159 -1.68 -5.12 5.22
C LYS A 159 -1.74 -4.11 4.09
N GLN A 160 -0.69 -3.29 4.00
CA GLN A 160 -0.48 -2.42 2.85
C GLN A 160 -0.04 -3.25 1.64
N GLU A 161 -0.52 -2.89 0.43
CA GLU A 161 -0.03 -3.46 -0.82
C GLU A 161 0.82 -2.41 -1.55
N PRO A 162 2.01 -2.76 -2.07
CA PRO A 162 2.87 -1.78 -2.73
C PRO A 162 2.33 -1.37 -4.10
N LEU A 163 2.55 -0.11 -4.48
CA LEU A 163 2.45 0.31 -5.86
C LEU A 163 3.67 -0.19 -6.63
N ILE A 164 3.44 -1.03 -7.65
CA ILE A 164 4.51 -1.56 -8.50
C ILE A 164 4.33 -1.04 -9.92
N VAL A 165 5.34 -0.30 -10.41
CA VAL A 165 5.41 0.17 -11.79
C VAL A 165 6.69 -0.36 -12.42
N LYS A 166 6.56 -0.98 -13.59
CA LYS A 166 7.70 -1.49 -14.36
C LYS A 166 7.67 -0.92 -15.78
N SER A 167 8.85 -0.71 -16.33
CA SER A 167 8.99 -0.34 -17.74
C SER A 167 9.47 -1.52 -18.58
N PHE A 168 8.99 -1.59 -19.81
CA PHE A 168 9.21 -2.69 -20.74
C PHE A 168 9.60 -2.16 -22.10
N ALA A 169 10.46 -2.91 -22.81
CA ALA A 169 10.70 -2.77 -24.24
C ALA A 169 9.93 -3.89 -24.95
N PRO A 170 8.76 -3.61 -25.55
CA PRO A 170 7.96 -4.63 -26.22
C PRO A 170 8.74 -5.27 -27.36
N ARG A 171 8.83 -6.60 -27.42
CA ARG A 171 9.51 -7.34 -28.48
C ARG A 171 8.71 -8.59 -28.84
N PRO A 172 7.61 -8.43 -29.61
CA PRO A 172 6.79 -9.55 -30.03
C PRO A 172 7.60 -10.59 -30.80
N GLU A 173 7.50 -11.86 -30.43
CA GLU A 173 8.21 -12.93 -31.08
C GLU A 173 7.57 -13.30 -32.45
N GLY A 174 8.39 -13.75 -33.39
CA GLY A 174 7.94 -14.25 -34.69
C GLY A 174 7.31 -13.23 -35.64
N LYS A 175 7.27 -11.94 -35.27
CA LYS A 175 6.70 -10.87 -36.10
C LYS A 175 7.57 -9.61 -36.02
N LYS A 176 7.67 -8.89 -37.13
CA LYS A 176 8.24 -7.53 -37.15
C LYS A 176 7.11 -6.53 -37.10
N VAL A 177 6.91 -5.91 -35.92
CA VAL A 177 5.86 -4.92 -35.71
C VAL A 177 6.43 -3.64 -35.13
N ILE A 178 5.75 -2.51 -35.42
CA ILE A 178 6.04 -1.22 -34.83
C ILE A 178 4.74 -0.49 -34.49
N ALA A 179 4.80 0.45 -33.58
CA ALA A 179 3.73 1.39 -33.27
C ALA A 179 4.14 2.79 -33.77
N LEU A 180 3.42 3.32 -34.78
CA LEU A 180 3.46 4.74 -35.11
C LEU A 180 2.59 5.49 -34.08
N THR A 181 3.13 6.53 -33.47
CA THR A 181 2.40 7.33 -32.50
C THR A 181 2.44 8.81 -32.85
N PHE A 182 1.34 9.52 -32.60
CA PHE A 182 1.19 10.93 -32.95
C PHE A 182 0.72 11.70 -31.70
N ASP A 183 1.45 12.75 -31.33
CA ASP A 183 1.17 13.56 -30.14
C ASP A 183 0.59 14.94 -30.55
N ASP A 184 0.09 15.67 -29.53
CA ASP A 184 -0.37 17.07 -29.58
C ASP A 184 -1.62 17.36 -30.43
N GLY A 185 -2.28 16.34 -30.94
CA GLY A 185 -3.50 16.54 -31.70
C GLY A 185 -4.78 16.52 -30.81
N PRO A 186 -5.95 16.49 -31.49
CA PRO A 186 -6.16 16.64 -32.93
C PRO A 186 -5.85 18.03 -33.47
N SER A 187 -5.56 18.13 -34.76
CA SER A 187 -5.34 19.42 -35.44
C SER A 187 -5.79 19.37 -36.89
N ILE A 188 -5.59 20.47 -37.62
CA ILE A 188 -5.82 20.58 -39.07
C ILE A 188 -4.98 19.59 -39.90
N TYR A 189 -3.96 18.97 -39.33
CA TYR A 189 -3.11 17.96 -39.96
C TYR A 189 -3.61 16.53 -39.76
N SER A 190 -4.41 16.29 -38.74
CA SER A 190 -4.85 14.95 -38.33
C SER A 190 -5.65 14.25 -39.43
N ASP A 191 -6.56 14.94 -40.12
CA ASP A 191 -7.31 14.36 -41.23
C ASP A 191 -6.41 13.89 -42.38
N LYS A 192 -5.34 14.65 -42.70
CA LYS A 192 -4.39 14.27 -43.75
C LYS A 192 -3.56 13.05 -43.35
N ILE A 193 -3.18 12.95 -42.07
CA ILE A 193 -2.49 11.79 -41.51
C ILE A 193 -3.41 10.56 -41.60
N LEU A 194 -4.67 10.68 -41.17
CA LEU A 194 -5.67 9.61 -41.24
C LEU A 194 -5.92 9.14 -42.69
N ASP A 195 -5.98 10.05 -43.67
CA ASP A 195 -6.10 9.68 -45.08
C ASP A 195 -4.93 8.81 -45.56
N ILE A 196 -3.70 9.17 -45.18
CA ILE A 196 -2.49 8.42 -45.52
C ILE A 196 -2.49 7.03 -44.84
N LEU A 197 -2.82 6.97 -43.51
CA LEU A 197 -2.91 5.70 -42.80
C LEU A 197 -3.96 4.77 -43.40
N LYS A 198 -5.14 5.30 -43.77
CA LYS A 198 -6.23 4.58 -44.39
C LYS A 198 -5.85 4.03 -45.77
N GLN A 199 -5.27 4.89 -46.65
CA GLN A 199 -4.79 4.48 -47.99
C GLN A 199 -3.77 3.35 -47.90
N ASN A 200 -2.94 3.37 -46.87
CA ASN A 200 -1.91 2.37 -46.64
C ASN A 200 -2.38 1.18 -45.79
N LYS A 201 -3.62 1.16 -45.28
CA LYS A 201 -4.14 0.13 -44.37
C LYS A 201 -3.25 -0.05 -43.13
N VAL A 202 -2.85 1.05 -42.50
CA VAL A 202 -1.95 1.10 -41.32
C VAL A 202 -2.70 1.64 -40.16
N LYS A 203 -2.52 1.02 -38.98
CA LYS A 203 -3.01 1.52 -37.71
C LYS A 203 -1.95 2.31 -36.96
N ALA A 204 -2.38 3.19 -36.08
CA ALA A 204 -1.54 4.04 -35.26
C ALA A 204 -2.20 4.34 -33.91
N THR A 205 -1.45 4.93 -32.99
CA THR A 205 -1.97 5.46 -31.71
C THR A 205 -1.80 6.96 -31.71
N PHE A 206 -2.85 7.66 -31.27
CA PHE A 206 -2.88 9.11 -31.16
C PHE A 206 -2.93 9.47 -29.68
N PHE A 207 -1.96 10.25 -29.20
CA PHE A 207 -1.92 10.81 -27.85
C PHE A 207 -2.43 12.25 -27.93
N GLU A 208 -3.70 12.41 -27.59
CA GLU A 208 -4.42 13.64 -27.86
C GLU A 208 -4.48 14.55 -26.64
N LEU A 209 -4.43 15.87 -26.85
CA LEU A 209 -4.67 16.89 -25.84
C LEU A 209 -6.17 17.03 -25.59
N GLY A 210 -6.59 17.09 -24.33
CA GLY A 210 -7.99 17.19 -23.96
C GLY A 210 -8.69 18.41 -24.57
N GLU A 211 -8.06 19.59 -24.52
CA GLU A 211 -8.60 20.81 -25.13
C GLU A 211 -8.75 20.69 -26.67
N GLN A 212 -7.79 20.07 -27.34
CA GLN A 212 -7.86 19.86 -28.79
C GLN A 212 -8.92 18.80 -29.16
N SER A 213 -9.09 17.76 -28.34
CA SER A 213 -10.15 16.76 -28.51
C SER A 213 -11.53 17.40 -28.54
N LEU A 214 -11.78 18.37 -27.65
CA LEU A 214 -13.06 19.13 -27.61
C LEU A 214 -13.22 20.07 -28.82
N GLU A 215 -12.12 20.61 -29.36
CA GLU A 215 -12.15 21.48 -30.53
C GLU A 215 -12.41 20.69 -31.83
N PHE A 216 -11.87 19.47 -31.94
CA PHE A 216 -11.95 18.62 -33.13
C PHE A 216 -12.66 17.26 -32.89
N PRO A 217 -13.88 17.21 -32.33
CA PRO A 217 -14.52 15.96 -31.96
C PRO A 217 -14.82 15.04 -33.14
N LYS A 218 -14.97 15.58 -34.35
CA LYS A 218 -15.17 14.76 -35.58
C LYS A 218 -13.91 13.99 -35.95
N VAL A 219 -12.75 14.56 -35.68
CA VAL A 219 -11.45 13.89 -35.92
C VAL A 219 -11.28 12.75 -34.92
N GLU A 220 -11.59 12.98 -33.66
CA GLU A 220 -11.58 11.95 -32.63
C GLU A 220 -12.47 10.74 -32.99
N GLN A 221 -13.72 11.00 -33.40
CA GLN A 221 -14.64 9.97 -33.84
C GLN A 221 -14.13 9.24 -35.08
N ARG A 222 -13.39 9.94 -35.97
CA ARG A 222 -12.77 9.36 -37.14
C ARG A 222 -11.62 8.43 -36.79
N ILE A 223 -10.74 8.82 -35.83
CA ILE A 223 -9.64 8.00 -35.31
C ILE A 223 -10.19 6.65 -34.85
N VAL A 224 -11.24 6.68 -34.00
CA VAL A 224 -11.88 5.47 -33.47
C VAL A 224 -12.49 4.62 -34.57
N ARG A 225 -13.31 5.24 -35.48
CA ARG A 225 -14.02 4.53 -36.54
C ARG A 225 -13.06 3.86 -37.55
N GLU A 226 -11.89 4.42 -37.76
CA GLU A 226 -10.87 3.85 -38.67
C GLU A 226 -9.97 2.83 -37.95
N GLY A 227 -10.22 2.54 -36.67
CA GLY A 227 -9.59 1.47 -35.88
C GLY A 227 -8.20 1.83 -35.34
N HIS A 228 -7.92 3.12 -35.17
CA HIS A 228 -6.76 3.61 -34.45
C HIS A 228 -7.03 3.67 -32.95
N GLN A 229 -5.99 3.75 -32.15
CA GLN A 229 -6.10 3.93 -30.69
C GLN A 229 -6.01 5.42 -30.35
N ILE A 230 -6.86 5.84 -29.39
CA ILE A 230 -6.76 7.14 -28.73
C ILE A 230 -6.19 6.94 -27.34
N ALA A 231 -5.29 7.82 -26.94
CA ALA A 231 -4.69 7.89 -25.61
C ALA A 231 -4.56 9.36 -25.18
N SER A 232 -4.30 9.61 -23.91
CA SER A 232 -4.22 10.97 -23.37
C SER A 232 -2.79 11.51 -23.42
N HIS A 233 -2.68 12.83 -23.75
CA HIS A 233 -1.46 13.61 -23.66
C HIS A 233 -1.59 14.82 -22.73
N SER A 234 -2.38 14.74 -21.64
CA SER A 234 -2.83 15.81 -20.76
C SER A 234 -3.89 16.73 -21.39
N VAL A 235 -4.30 17.78 -20.69
CA VAL A 235 -5.22 18.79 -21.25
C VAL A 235 -4.47 19.79 -22.11
N SER A 236 -3.40 20.41 -21.55
CA SER A 236 -2.76 21.62 -22.09
C SER A 236 -1.25 21.51 -22.31
N HIS A 237 -0.69 20.30 -22.25
CA HIS A 237 0.73 20.01 -22.46
C HIS A 237 1.69 20.66 -21.43
N PRO A 238 1.41 20.61 -20.09
CA PRO A 238 2.30 21.20 -19.08
C PRO A 238 3.51 20.31 -18.79
N TYR A 239 4.55 20.88 -18.16
CA TYR A 239 5.68 20.13 -17.64
C TYR A 239 5.36 19.57 -16.24
N PHE A 240 4.97 18.32 -16.16
CA PHE A 240 4.46 17.66 -14.95
C PHE A 240 5.35 17.78 -13.71
N PRO A 241 6.69 17.67 -13.77
CA PRO A 241 7.53 17.79 -12.58
C PRO A 241 7.47 19.15 -11.88
N ASN A 242 6.98 20.20 -12.54
CA ASN A 242 6.82 21.52 -11.92
C ASN A 242 5.43 21.72 -11.27
N MET A 243 4.55 20.74 -11.37
CA MET A 243 3.17 20.83 -10.88
C MET A 243 3.00 20.14 -9.52
N SER A 244 2.08 20.64 -8.72
CA SER A 244 1.62 19.93 -7.53
C SER A 244 0.89 18.62 -7.90
N ALA A 245 0.81 17.68 -6.96
CA ALA A 245 0.08 16.42 -7.17
C ALA A 245 -1.38 16.64 -7.57
N GLN A 246 -2.02 17.68 -7.04
CA GLN A 246 -3.41 18.02 -7.37
C GLN A 246 -3.54 18.53 -8.81
N GLU A 247 -2.65 19.41 -9.26
CA GLU A 247 -2.62 19.91 -10.63
C GLU A 247 -2.34 18.80 -11.63
N GLN A 248 -1.36 17.91 -11.34
CA GLN A 248 -1.08 16.72 -12.19
C GLN A 248 -2.33 15.85 -12.35
N ARG A 249 -3.02 15.55 -11.25
CA ARG A 249 -4.26 14.76 -11.29
C ARG A 249 -5.34 15.44 -12.13
N GLN A 250 -5.53 16.75 -11.94
CA GLN A 250 -6.54 17.52 -12.68
C GLN A 250 -6.26 17.49 -14.20
N GLU A 251 -5.02 17.66 -14.63
CA GLU A 251 -4.60 17.57 -16.04
C GLU A 251 -4.92 16.20 -16.66
N ILE A 252 -4.65 15.11 -15.92
CA ILE A 252 -4.94 13.77 -16.41
C ILE A 252 -6.45 13.49 -16.39
N GLU A 253 -7.13 13.71 -15.27
CA GLU A 253 -8.57 13.43 -15.13
C GLU A 253 -9.40 14.21 -16.15
N SER A 254 -9.10 15.50 -16.31
CA SER A 254 -9.81 16.33 -17.29
C SER A 254 -9.57 15.88 -18.72
N SER A 255 -8.31 15.57 -19.09
CA SER A 255 -8.00 15.06 -20.42
C SER A 255 -8.73 13.74 -20.72
N LEU A 256 -8.71 12.78 -19.80
CA LEU A 256 -9.44 11.51 -19.97
C LEU A 256 -10.95 11.73 -20.14
N SER A 257 -11.52 12.69 -19.41
CA SER A 257 -12.93 13.09 -19.53
C SER A 257 -13.24 13.75 -20.87
N ASP A 258 -12.37 14.65 -21.34
CA ASP A 258 -12.59 15.40 -22.57
C ASP A 258 -12.45 14.52 -23.81
N ILE A 259 -11.45 13.63 -23.83
CA ILE A 259 -11.30 12.58 -24.86
C ILE A 259 -12.57 11.71 -24.87
N LYS A 260 -13.07 11.27 -23.71
CA LYS A 260 -14.30 10.47 -23.67
C LYS A 260 -15.52 11.24 -24.22
N LYS A 261 -15.66 12.52 -23.92
CA LYS A 261 -16.75 13.35 -24.48
C LYS A 261 -16.67 13.47 -26.00
N ALA A 262 -15.46 13.63 -26.54
CA ALA A 262 -15.24 13.81 -27.97
C ALA A 262 -15.35 12.51 -28.78
N SER A 263 -14.81 11.39 -28.27
CA SER A 263 -14.63 10.13 -28.98
C SER A 263 -15.59 9.01 -28.55
N ASP A 264 -16.24 9.13 -27.39
CA ASP A 264 -16.95 8.06 -26.64
C ASP A 264 -16.06 6.90 -26.19
N VAL A 265 -14.72 7.07 -26.24
CA VAL A 265 -13.75 6.06 -25.78
C VAL A 265 -13.20 6.40 -24.40
N SER A 266 -13.20 5.43 -23.49
CA SER A 266 -12.47 5.55 -22.24
C SER A 266 -11.08 4.96 -22.39
N THR A 267 -10.05 5.73 -22.07
CA THR A 267 -8.66 5.27 -22.08
C THR A 267 -8.01 5.46 -20.70
N ARG A 268 -7.02 4.64 -20.41
CA ARG A 268 -6.11 4.78 -19.26
C ARG A 268 -4.65 4.73 -19.72
N THR A 269 -4.44 4.78 -21.04
CA THR A 269 -3.13 4.95 -21.66
C THR A 269 -2.82 6.44 -21.76
N PHE A 270 -1.65 6.83 -21.31
CA PHE A 270 -1.18 8.19 -21.20
C PHE A 270 0.22 8.31 -21.80
N ARG A 271 0.57 9.47 -22.28
CA ARG A 271 1.95 9.89 -22.53
C ARG A 271 2.15 11.24 -21.86
N ALA A 272 3.14 11.32 -21.00
CA ALA A 272 3.47 12.58 -20.36
C ALA A 272 4.11 13.56 -21.36
N PRO A 273 3.68 14.82 -21.37
CA PRO A 273 4.36 15.88 -22.10
C PRO A 273 5.88 15.89 -21.83
N TYR A 274 6.66 16.09 -22.88
CA TYR A 274 8.13 16.07 -22.86
C TYR A 274 8.75 14.71 -22.42
N GLY A 275 7.96 13.67 -22.25
CA GLY A 275 8.39 12.40 -21.66
C GLY A 275 8.70 12.48 -20.16
N ALA A 276 8.33 13.58 -19.49
CA ALA A 276 8.69 13.88 -18.12
C ALA A 276 7.68 13.27 -17.12
N PHE A 277 7.94 12.02 -16.70
CA PHE A 277 7.10 11.29 -15.74
C PHE A 277 7.97 10.34 -14.91
N GLY A 278 8.30 10.74 -13.72
CA GLY A 278 9.16 10.01 -12.81
C GLY A 278 8.40 9.29 -11.70
N VAL A 279 9.12 9.01 -10.61
CA VAL A 279 8.61 8.26 -9.46
C VAL A 279 7.48 9.02 -8.75
N ASP A 280 7.62 10.34 -8.60
CA ASP A 280 6.63 11.13 -7.87
C ASP A 280 5.34 11.31 -8.68
N GLU A 281 5.46 11.51 -10.02
CA GLU A 281 4.30 11.52 -10.90
C GLU A 281 3.55 10.20 -10.87
N TRP A 282 4.25 9.07 -10.84
CA TRP A 282 3.60 7.76 -10.68
C TRP A 282 2.89 7.59 -9.35
N LYS A 283 3.50 8.00 -8.23
CA LYS A 283 2.85 7.97 -6.90
C LYS A 283 1.54 8.76 -6.88
N ASN A 284 1.55 9.91 -7.54
CA ASN A 284 0.40 10.81 -7.57
C ASN A 284 -0.74 10.30 -8.47
N ASN A 285 -0.42 9.59 -9.57
CA ASN A 285 -1.33 9.40 -10.69
C ASN A 285 -1.61 7.93 -11.06
N ALA A 286 -0.99 6.93 -10.40
CA ALA A 286 -1.16 5.51 -10.74
C ALA A 286 -2.61 5.00 -10.65
N THR A 287 -3.48 5.67 -9.90
CA THR A 287 -4.91 5.35 -9.83
C THR A 287 -5.69 5.83 -11.05
N LEU A 288 -5.15 6.76 -11.85
CA LEU A 288 -5.82 7.37 -13.01
C LEU A 288 -5.44 6.69 -14.31
N ILE A 289 -4.20 6.26 -14.44
CA ILE A 289 -3.63 5.68 -15.66
C ILE A 289 -3.04 4.30 -15.36
N ASP A 290 -3.10 3.39 -16.33
CA ASP A 290 -2.53 2.05 -16.22
C ASP A 290 -1.14 1.99 -16.86
N ARG A 291 -0.88 2.87 -17.83
CA ARG A 291 0.42 2.97 -18.50
C ARG A 291 0.77 4.38 -18.94
N ASN A 292 2.07 4.68 -18.88
CA ASN A 292 2.67 5.85 -19.53
C ASN A 292 3.61 5.35 -20.64
N VAL A 293 3.40 5.84 -21.87
CA VAL A 293 4.09 5.34 -23.06
C VAL A 293 5.04 6.41 -23.58
N LEU A 294 6.33 6.18 -23.44
CA LEU A 294 7.38 7.00 -24.05
C LEU A 294 7.65 6.51 -25.48
N TRP A 295 8.85 6.72 -25.99
CA TRP A 295 9.28 6.31 -27.32
C TRP A 295 10.73 5.83 -27.30
N ASP A 296 11.12 5.09 -28.33
CA ASP A 296 12.49 4.67 -28.56
C ASP A 296 13.01 5.10 -29.93
N VAL A 297 12.14 5.65 -30.78
CA VAL A 297 12.52 6.30 -32.05
C VAL A 297 11.89 7.70 -32.11
N ASP A 298 12.71 8.75 -31.98
CA ASP A 298 12.28 10.14 -32.12
C ASP A 298 12.54 10.61 -33.57
N THR A 299 11.50 11.00 -34.27
CA THR A 299 11.59 11.51 -35.63
C THR A 299 12.17 12.92 -35.73
N LEU A 300 12.21 13.63 -34.61
CA LEU A 300 12.55 15.06 -34.52
C LEU A 300 11.70 15.96 -35.43
N ASP A 301 10.48 15.51 -35.81
CA ASP A 301 9.58 16.23 -36.71
C ASP A 301 9.14 17.58 -36.13
N TRP A 302 9.12 17.71 -34.80
CA TRP A 302 8.88 18.95 -34.10
C TRP A 302 9.94 20.04 -34.36
N LYS A 303 11.18 19.65 -34.76
CA LYS A 303 12.25 20.58 -35.23
C LYS A 303 12.09 20.99 -36.68
N ARG A 304 11.23 20.32 -37.46
CA ARG A 304 11.01 20.56 -38.87
C ARG A 304 12.28 20.41 -39.70
N PRO A 305 13.04 19.29 -39.61
CA PRO A 305 14.32 19.10 -40.30
C PRO A 305 14.19 18.75 -41.79
N GLY A 306 12.98 18.67 -42.28
CA GLY A 306 12.68 18.23 -43.64
C GLY A 306 12.18 16.78 -43.72
N GLU A 307 11.31 16.49 -44.69
CA GLU A 307 10.67 15.17 -44.86
C GLU A 307 11.65 14.00 -44.98
N LYS A 308 12.79 14.24 -45.66
CA LYS A 308 13.83 13.21 -45.85
C LYS A 308 14.52 12.86 -44.55
N GLN A 309 14.79 13.85 -43.71
CA GLN A 309 15.43 13.60 -42.40
C GLN A 309 14.48 12.89 -41.46
N ILE A 310 13.22 13.30 -41.42
CA ILE A 310 12.16 12.62 -40.61
C ILE A 310 12.07 11.14 -41.04
N THR A 311 12.05 10.87 -42.33
CA THR A 311 12.02 9.49 -42.85
C THR A 311 13.26 8.71 -42.43
N LYS A 312 14.44 9.34 -42.54
CA LYS A 312 15.72 8.71 -42.21
C LYS A 312 15.78 8.31 -40.73
N GLU A 313 15.35 9.17 -39.79
CA GLU A 313 15.33 8.88 -38.34
C GLU A 313 14.51 7.62 -38.04
N VAL A 314 13.36 7.44 -38.71
CA VAL A 314 12.57 6.21 -38.50
C VAL A 314 13.25 4.99 -39.11
N VAL A 315 13.66 5.08 -40.37
CA VAL A 315 14.10 3.91 -41.18
C VAL A 315 15.43 3.36 -40.67
N ASP A 316 16.32 4.21 -40.18
CA ASP A 316 17.66 3.82 -39.72
C ASP A 316 17.62 3.25 -38.27
N TYR A 317 16.71 3.75 -37.40
CA TYR A 317 16.68 3.35 -35.99
C TYR A 317 15.57 2.36 -35.66
N VAL A 318 14.66 2.05 -36.60
CA VAL A 318 13.57 1.11 -36.33
C VAL A 318 14.06 -0.28 -35.96
N HIS A 319 13.42 -0.86 -34.99
CA HIS A 319 13.60 -2.26 -34.55
C HIS A 319 12.24 -2.91 -34.27
N ASN A 320 12.21 -4.22 -34.05
CA ASN A 320 10.97 -4.91 -33.69
C ASN A 320 10.43 -4.42 -32.33
N GLY A 321 9.17 -4.02 -32.31
CA GLY A 321 8.51 -3.46 -31.14
C GLY A 321 8.76 -1.97 -30.91
N ALA A 322 9.39 -1.26 -31.87
CA ALA A 322 9.67 0.16 -31.74
C ALA A 322 8.39 1.00 -31.58
N VAL A 323 8.45 1.97 -30.67
CA VAL A 323 7.47 3.03 -30.48
C VAL A 323 8.04 4.31 -31.10
N VAL A 324 7.44 4.75 -32.19
CA VAL A 324 7.90 5.89 -33.00
C VAL A 324 7.15 7.15 -32.64
N LEU A 325 7.86 8.18 -32.14
CA LEU A 325 7.30 9.50 -31.82
C LEU A 325 7.20 10.34 -33.11
N MET A 326 6.00 10.78 -33.40
CA MET A 326 5.65 11.84 -34.35
C MET A 326 4.60 12.75 -33.74
N HIS A 327 4.25 13.82 -34.41
CA HIS A 327 3.22 14.75 -33.95
C HIS A 327 2.14 15.00 -35.00
N SER A 328 0.88 15.11 -34.54
CA SER A 328 -0.28 15.51 -35.33
C SER A 328 -0.75 16.93 -35.03
N GLY A 329 -0.21 17.55 -33.96
CA GLY A 329 -0.51 18.90 -33.50
C GLY A 329 0.72 19.65 -33.00
N GLY A 330 0.52 20.71 -32.18
CA GLY A 330 1.60 21.48 -31.60
C GLY A 330 2.43 22.31 -32.59
N GLY A 331 1.83 22.76 -33.72
CA GLY A 331 2.44 23.62 -34.70
C GLY A 331 2.35 23.11 -36.14
N ASP A 332 3.27 23.56 -37.04
CA ASP A 332 3.26 23.13 -38.44
C ASP A 332 3.82 21.71 -38.60
N ARG A 333 2.93 20.76 -38.97
CA ARG A 333 3.23 19.33 -39.18
C ARG A 333 3.18 18.95 -40.67
N SER A 334 3.31 19.92 -41.58
CA SER A 334 3.31 19.68 -43.02
C SER A 334 4.44 18.74 -43.48
N GLN A 335 5.59 18.76 -42.80
CA GLN A 335 6.72 17.86 -43.09
C GLN A 335 6.44 16.43 -42.60
N THR A 336 5.80 16.28 -41.46
CA THR A 336 5.34 14.96 -40.92
C THR A 336 4.37 14.31 -41.91
N VAL A 337 3.36 15.08 -42.37
CA VAL A 337 2.38 14.61 -43.39
C VAL A 337 3.09 14.16 -44.65
N LYS A 338 4.08 14.93 -45.14
CA LYS A 338 4.83 14.59 -46.38
C LYS A 338 5.77 13.38 -46.22
N ALA A 339 6.36 13.19 -45.03
CA ALA A 339 7.27 12.08 -44.73
C ALA A 339 6.54 10.74 -44.56
N LEU A 340 5.32 10.76 -44.02
CA LEU A 340 4.59 9.56 -43.58
C LEU A 340 4.38 8.50 -44.67
N PRO A 341 4.03 8.83 -45.97
CA PRO A 341 3.89 7.83 -47.01
C PRO A 341 5.19 7.06 -47.28
N GLU A 342 6.33 7.76 -47.33
CA GLU A 342 7.63 7.12 -47.59
C GLU A 342 8.10 6.30 -46.38
N ILE A 343 7.88 6.75 -45.15
CA ILE A 343 8.11 5.97 -43.92
C ILE A 343 7.37 4.64 -44.01
N ILE A 344 6.06 4.67 -44.25
CA ILE A 344 5.23 3.47 -44.33
C ILE A 344 5.72 2.53 -45.43
N LYS A 345 6.02 3.06 -46.61
CA LYS A 345 6.49 2.29 -47.76
C LYS A 345 7.81 1.57 -47.47
N GLN A 346 8.80 2.27 -46.89
CA GLN A 346 10.10 1.67 -46.55
C GLN A 346 10.01 0.64 -45.46
N LEU A 347 9.20 0.89 -44.42
CA LEU A 347 9.00 -0.07 -43.33
C LEU A 347 8.28 -1.33 -43.78
N LYS A 348 7.26 -1.21 -44.65
CA LYS A 348 6.62 -2.37 -45.31
C LYS A 348 7.63 -3.17 -46.11
N LYS A 349 8.52 -2.52 -46.87
CA LYS A 349 9.60 -3.18 -47.62
C LYS A 349 10.58 -3.93 -46.71
N LYS A 350 10.82 -3.42 -45.49
CA LYS A 350 11.62 -4.11 -44.46
C LYS A 350 10.84 -5.23 -43.74
N GLY A 351 9.56 -5.46 -44.07
CA GLY A 351 8.71 -6.51 -43.54
C GLY A 351 8.01 -6.15 -42.23
N TYR A 352 7.92 -4.87 -41.86
CA TYR A 352 7.20 -4.42 -40.69
C TYR A 352 5.70 -4.33 -40.92
N SER A 353 4.93 -4.74 -39.90
CA SER A 353 3.49 -4.47 -39.76
C SER A 353 3.30 -3.37 -38.71
N PHE A 354 2.17 -2.67 -38.81
CA PHE A 354 1.86 -1.52 -37.96
C PHE A 354 0.72 -1.86 -37.04
N VAL A 355 0.91 -1.61 -35.77
CA VAL A 355 -0.03 -1.94 -34.71
C VAL A 355 -0.24 -0.73 -33.78
N THR A 356 -1.33 -0.74 -33.03
CA THR A 356 -1.53 0.23 -31.92
C THR A 356 -0.67 -0.14 -30.73
N ILE A 357 -0.54 0.76 -29.75
CA ILE A 357 0.17 0.49 -28.50
C ILE A 357 -0.50 -0.67 -27.75
N ASP A 358 -1.84 -0.73 -27.72
CA ASP A 358 -2.55 -1.83 -27.05
C ASP A 358 -2.29 -3.18 -27.74
N GLU A 359 -2.31 -3.20 -29.08
CA GLU A 359 -1.96 -4.39 -29.85
C GLU A 359 -0.51 -4.80 -29.63
N LEU A 360 0.44 -3.83 -29.61
CA LEU A 360 1.86 -4.07 -29.34
C LEU A 360 2.10 -4.70 -27.97
N CYS A 361 1.52 -4.11 -26.93
CA CYS A 361 1.62 -4.62 -25.58
C CYS A 361 1.05 -6.03 -25.45
N LYS A 362 -0.16 -6.25 -26.00
CA LYS A 362 -0.79 -7.58 -26.01
C LYS A 362 0.06 -8.64 -26.72
N MET A 363 0.69 -8.28 -27.85
CA MET A 363 1.56 -9.20 -28.59
C MET A 363 2.88 -9.49 -27.86
N ALA A 364 3.31 -8.60 -26.98
CA ALA A 364 4.50 -8.78 -26.14
C ALA A 364 4.18 -9.43 -24.79
N GLY A 365 2.91 -9.77 -24.50
CA GLY A 365 2.49 -10.36 -23.23
C GLY A 365 2.45 -9.38 -22.07
N LEU A 366 2.21 -8.08 -22.35
CA LEU A 366 2.18 -6.99 -21.38
C LEU A 366 0.75 -6.49 -21.11
#